data_b89c31a27a9191914d2b5e7a2c127ee9
#
_entry.id   b89c31a27a9191914d2b5e7a2c127ee9
#
_cell.length_a   1.000
_cell.length_b   1.000
_cell.length_c   1.000
_cell.angle_alpha   90.00
_cell.angle_beta   90.00
_cell.angle_gamma   90.00
#
_symmetry.space_group_name_H-M   'P 1'
#
loop_
_entity.id
_entity.type
_entity.pdbx_description
1 polymer ?
#
loop_
_entity_poly.entity_id
_entity_poly.type
_entity_poly.pdbx_seq_one_letter_code
_entity_poly.pdbx_strand_id
1 'polypeptide(L)'
;SVPDRCEKQLEIFKKLQEISICSGTVQEFSDDINNIECLRILPQNNNEIIKFSKKRNPFNHPCVMYKKSSVKAVGSYQDFYLLEDYHLWIRMLMNGYKGYNLEDILLNMRAGNNMYKRRAGFKYVLSQIKRNGKFINYFLLSFFVSNSLFIFHISISKSGYSFSIIN
;
A
#
# COMPACT_ATOMS: atom_id res chain seq x y z
N SER A 1 17.83 7.84 -7.13
CA SER A 1 17.59 8.43 -5.79
C SER A 1 18.40 9.68 -5.62
N VAL A 2 17.86 10.63 -4.85
CA VAL A 2 18.67 11.76 -4.37
C VAL A 2 19.68 11.25 -3.32
N PRO A 3 20.85 11.92 -3.15
CA PRO A 3 21.91 11.43 -2.27
C PRO A 3 21.49 11.26 -0.80
N ASP A 4 20.72 12.19 -0.27
CA ASP A 4 20.27 12.28 1.13
C ASP A 4 18.96 11.52 1.43
N ARG A 5 18.43 10.76 0.47
CA ARG A 5 17.16 10.04 0.63
C ARG A 5 17.10 9.17 1.88
N CYS A 6 18.11 8.32 2.06
CA CYS A 6 18.11 7.38 3.18
C CYS A 6 18.20 8.09 4.54
N GLU A 7 18.97 9.17 4.60
CA GLU A 7 19.12 10.00 5.81
C GLU A 7 17.77 10.62 6.20
N LYS A 8 17.11 11.30 5.27
CA LYS A 8 15.77 11.90 5.47
C LYS A 8 14.73 10.87 5.94
N GLN A 9 14.70 9.69 5.31
CA GLN A 9 13.76 8.63 5.72
C GLN A 9 14.09 8.06 7.10
N LEU A 10 15.38 7.89 7.44
CA LEU A 10 15.78 7.42 8.78
C LEU A 10 15.44 8.43 9.86
N GLU A 11 15.55 9.74 9.58
CA GLU A 11 15.12 10.78 10.51
C GLU A 11 13.62 10.67 10.83
N ILE A 12 12.77 10.38 9.83
CA ILE A 12 11.34 10.15 10.07
C ILE A 12 11.13 8.97 11.02
N PHE A 13 11.82 7.83 10.80
CA PHE A 13 11.72 6.68 11.71
C PHE A 13 12.21 6.98 13.13
N LYS A 14 13.18 7.90 13.29
CA LYS A 14 13.66 8.35 14.61
C LYS A 14 12.65 9.28 15.30
N LYS A 15 12.05 10.23 14.55
CA LYS A 15 11.07 11.21 15.05
C LYS A 15 9.71 10.59 15.32
N LEU A 16 9.25 9.68 14.44
CA LEU A 16 7.94 9.04 14.49
C LEU A 16 8.13 7.52 14.69
N GLN A 17 8.41 7.10 15.91
CA GLN A 17 8.79 5.71 16.22
C GLN A 17 7.72 4.67 15.89
N GLU A 18 6.44 5.08 15.85
CA GLU A 18 5.31 4.26 15.48
C GLU A 18 5.25 3.93 13.98
N ILE A 19 5.97 4.67 13.12
CA ILE A 19 5.98 4.45 11.67
C ILE A 19 6.71 3.14 11.33
N SER A 20 6.13 2.38 10.44
CA SER A 20 6.68 1.10 9.96
C SER A 20 7.03 1.12 8.46
N ILE A 21 6.47 2.08 7.72
CA ILE A 21 6.72 2.27 6.29
C ILE A 21 6.80 3.76 5.99
N CYS A 22 7.78 4.15 5.18
CA CYS A 22 8.01 5.52 4.76
C CYS A 22 8.32 5.58 3.27
N SER A 23 7.73 6.54 2.58
CA SER A 23 8.02 6.86 1.18
C SER A 23 8.13 8.37 1.02
N GLY A 24 8.10 8.91 -0.19
CA GLY A 24 8.10 10.34 -0.46
C GLY A 24 7.82 10.65 -1.91
N THR A 25 7.96 11.92 -2.28
CA THR A 25 7.69 12.38 -3.63
C THR A 25 8.68 11.80 -4.65
N VAL A 26 8.15 11.39 -5.80
CA VAL A 26 8.93 10.94 -6.96
C VAL A 26 8.73 11.93 -8.10
N GLN A 27 9.84 12.37 -8.67
CA GLN A 27 9.87 13.21 -9.85
C GLN A 27 10.09 12.35 -11.10
N GLU A 28 9.20 12.44 -12.08
CA GLU A 28 9.30 11.71 -13.34
C GLU A 28 9.87 12.58 -14.45
N PHE A 29 10.74 11.99 -15.27
CA PHE A 29 11.31 12.57 -16.48
C PHE A 29 11.42 11.51 -17.58
N SER A 30 11.40 11.88 -18.86
CA SER A 30 11.57 10.94 -19.97
C SER A 30 13.03 10.82 -20.42
N ASP A 31 13.58 11.84 -20.98
CA ASP A 31 14.89 11.83 -21.62
C ASP A 31 15.95 12.56 -20.79
N ASP A 32 15.69 13.80 -20.40
CA ASP A 32 16.57 14.64 -19.59
C ASP A 32 15.99 14.81 -18.18
N ILE A 33 16.82 14.58 -17.16
CA ILE A 33 16.47 14.77 -15.75
C ILE A 33 16.03 16.19 -15.41
N ASN A 34 16.45 17.17 -16.18
CA ASN A 34 16.06 18.57 -16.04
C ASN A 34 14.68 18.88 -16.64
N ASN A 35 14.17 17.99 -17.50
CA ASN A 35 12.84 18.13 -18.10
C ASN A 35 11.83 17.27 -17.32
N ILE A 36 11.26 17.89 -16.27
CA ILE A 36 10.33 17.23 -15.36
C ILE A 36 8.95 17.16 -16.01
N GLU A 37 8.41 15.93 -16.15
CA GLU A 37 7.08 15.69 -16.68
C GLU A 37 6.00 15.65 -15.60
N CYS A 38 6.29 15.04 -14.46
CA CYS A 38 5.32 14.82 -13.40
C CYS A 38 5.95 14.71 -12.02
N LEU A 39 5.22 15.19 -11.02
CA LEU A 39 5.50 14.91 -9.61
C LEU A 39 4.44 13.96 -9.06
N ARG A 40 4.88 12.81 -8.53
CA ARG A 40 4.01 11.87 -7.81
C ARG A 40 3.99 12.22 -6.33
N ILE A 41 3.10 13.12 -5.97
CA ILE A 41 2.85 13.51 -4.59
C ILE A 41 1.77 12.59 -4.02
N LEU A 42 1.98 12.08 -2.81
CA LEU A 42 1.07 11.17 -2.10
C LEU A 42 0.69 11.74 -0.74
N PRO A 43 -0.46 11.31 -0.16
CA PRO A 43 -0.87 11.76 1.17
C PRO A 43 0.22 11.52 2.21
N GLN A 44 0.46 12.51 3.07
CA GLN A 44 1.56 12.51 4.01
C GLN A 44 1.29 11.66 5.24
N ASN A 45 0.17 11.91 5.92
CA ASN A 45 -0.12 11.30 7.21
C ASN A 45 -0.88 9.97 7.09
N ASN A 46 -0.79 9.14 8.14
CA ASN A 46 -1.34 7.79 8.14
C ASN A 46 -2.85 7.70 7.85
N ASN A 47 -3.65 8.65 8.36
CA ASN A 47 -5.09 8.61 8.18
C ASN A 47 -5.49 8.86 6.70
N GLU A 48 -4.80 9.77 6.05
CA GLU A 48 -4.99 10.07 4.63
C GLU A 48 -4.44 8.94 3.76
N ILE A 49 -3.30 8.35 4.13
CA ILE A 49 -2.72 7.17 3.49
C ILE A 49 -3.73 6.02 3.50
N ILE A 50 -4.38 5.73 4.63
CA ILE A 50 -5.41 4.69 4.74
C ILE A 50 -6.60 5.00 3.84
N LYS A 51 -7.10 6.24 3.82
CA LYS A 51 -8.20 6.64 2.93
C LYS A 51 -7.84 6.48 1.45
N PHE A 52 -6.64 6.93 1.08
CA PHE A 52 -6.15 6.88 -0.29
C PHE A 52 -5.87 5.44 -0.75
N SER A 53 -5.37 4.59 0.16
CA SER A 53 -5.07 3.19 -0.10
C SER A 53 -6.27 2.36 -0.56
N LYS A 54 -7.49 2.81 -0.29
CA LYS A 54 -8.72 2.15 -0.79
C LYS A 54 -8.88 2.27 -2.31
N LYS A 55 -8.26 3.27 -2.92
CA LYS A 55 -8.41 3.60 -4.35
C LYS A 55 -7.12 3.33 -5.14
N ARG A 56 -5.96 3.69 -4.58
CA ARG A 56 -4.67 3.69 -5.28
C ARG A 56 -3.55 3.29 -4.33
N ASN A 57 -2.40 2.87 -4.89
CA ASN A 57 -1.19 2.59 -4.12
C ASN A 57 -0.78 3.85 -3.35
N PRO A 58 -0.72 3.79 -2.00
CA PRO A 58 -0.47 4.95 -1.15
C PRO A 58 1.02 5.27 -0.97
N PHE A 59 1.92 4.48 -1.54
CA PHE A 59 3.36 4.70 -1.47
C PHE A 59 4.00 4.60 -2.85
N ASN A 60 5.00 5.43 -3.10
CA ASN A 60 5.85 5.35 -4.27
C ASN A 60 6.87 4.23 -4.08
N HIS A 61 6.54 3.01 -4.53
CA HIS A 61 7.34 1.79 -4.33
C HIS A 61 8.85 1.98 -4.52
N PRO A 62 9.36 2.67 -5.59
CA PRO A 62 10.79 2.76 -5.83
C PRO A 62 11.56 3.58 -4.77
N CYS A 63 10.88 4.33 -3.90
CA CYS A 63 11.52 5.05 -2.80
C CYS A 63 11.00 4.66 -1.41
N VAL A 64 10.39 3.49 -1.28
CA VAL A 64 9.93 3.00 0.03
C VAL A 64 11.09 2.54 0.91
N MET A 65 11.02 2.89 2.19
CA MET A 65 11.79 2.32 3.29
C MET A 65 10.81 1.75 4.33
N TYR A 66 11.11 0.60 4.93
CA TYR A 66 10.23 -0.05 5.90
C TYR A 66 11.00 -0.80 7.00
N LYS A 67 10.34 -1.04 8.13
CA LYS A 67 10.85 -1.93 9.17
C LYS A 67 10.70 -3.39 8.69
N LYS A 68 11.81 -4.11 8.55
CA LYS A 68 11.84 -5.52 8.09
C LYS A 68 10.98 -6.43 8.95
N SER A 69 10.95 -6.21 10.27
CA SER A 69 10.11 -6.97 11.22
C SER A 69 8.62 -6.83 10.88
N SER A 70 8.14 -5.62 10.60
CA SER A 70 6.73 -5.36 10.24
C SER A 70 6.33 -6.05 8.94
N VAL A 71 7.20 -6.03 7.93
CA VAL A 71 6.97 -6.73 6.65
C VAL A 71 6.91 -8.25 6.85
N LYS A 72 7.81 -8.81 7.67
CA LYS A 72 7.80 -10.25 8.00
C LYS A 72 6.53 -10.65 8.75
N ALA A 73 6.10 -9.84 9.72
CA ALA A 73 4.92 -10.11 10.54
C ALA A 73 3.62 -10.24 9.72
N VAL A 74 3.53 -9.54 8.58
CA VAL A 74 2.37 -9.65 7.67
C VAL A 74 2.58 -10.64 6.53
N GLY A 75 3.59 -11.51 6.60
CA GLY A 75 3.84 -12.58 5.63
C GLY A 75 4.58 -12.13 4.36
N SER A 76 5.36 -11.06 4.44
CA SER A 76 6.27 -10.57 3.38
C SER A 76 5.59 -10.35 2.02
N TYR A 77 6.35 -10.25 0.94
CA TYR A 77 5.82 -10.17 -0.43
C TYR A 77 5.13 -11.48 -0.80
N GLN A 78 3.97 -11.37 -1.43
CA GLN A 78 3.20 -12.48 -1.95
C GLN A 78 2.97 -12.28 -3.45
N ASP A 79 2.81 -13.38 -4.18
CA ASP A 79 2.54 -13.31 -5.62
C ASP A 79 1.20 -12.60 -5.90
N PHE A 80 1.31 -11.45 -6.56
CA PHE A 80 0.20 -10.63 -6.98
C PHE A 80 0.60 -9.81 -8.21
N TYR A 81 0.41 -10.34 -9.40
CA TYR A 81 0.92 -9.80 -10.66
C TYR A 81 0.84 -8.28 -10.77
N LEU A 82 2.01 -7.62 -10.83
CA LEU A 82 2.23 -6.16 -10.91
C LEU A 82 1.58 -5.32 -9.77
N LEU A 83 1.13 -5.95 -8.69
CA LEU A 83 0.53 -5.29 -7.53
C LEU A 83 1.05 -5.88 -6.21
N GLU A 84 2.15 -6.63 -6.22
CA GLU A 84 2.77 -7.28 -5.07
C GLU A 84 3.13 -6.30 -3.95
N ASP A 85 3.62 -5.12 -4.33
CA ASP A 85 3.94 -4.01 -3.44
C ASP A 85 2.68 -3.44 -2.79
N TYR A 86 1.70 -3.09 -3.58
CA TYR A 86 0.43 -2.53 -3.10
C TYR A 86 -0.30 -3.53 -2.20
N HIS A 87 -0.29 -4.82 -2.55
CA HIS A 87 -0.86 -5.88 -1.71
C HIS A 87 -0.16 -5.99 -0.34
N LEU A 88 1.16 -5.82 -0.30
CA LEU A 88 1.92 -5.79 0.95
C LEU A 88 1.54 -4.58 1.80
N TRP A 89 1.51 -3.37 1.20
CA TRP A 89 1.18 -2.15 1.94
C TRP A 89 -0.21 -2.19 2.55
N ILE A 90 -1.19 -2.72 1.82
CA ILE A 90 -2.53 -2.92 2.35
C ILE A 90 -2.53 -3.83 3.58
N ARG A 91 -1.84 -4.97 3.53
CA ARG A 91 -1.75 -5.89 4.67
C ARG A 91 -1.07 -5.23 5.86
N MET A 92 -0.02 -4.43 5.63
CA MET A 92 0.62 -3.66 6.71
C MET A 92 -0.35 -2.68 7.36
N LEU A 93 -1.01 -1.82 6.57
CA LEU A 93 -1.96 -0.82 7.09
C LEU A 93 -3.13 -1.48 7.84
N MET A 94 -3.65 -2.62 7.34
CA MET A 94 -4.75 -3.36 7.97
C MET A 94 -4.35 -4.06 9.27
N ASN A 95 -3.06 -4.39 9.45
CA ASN A 95 -2.53 -4.91 10.70
C ASN A 95 -2.07 -3.80 11.66
N GLY A 96 -2.49 -2.54 11.43
CA GLY A 96 -2.23 -1.41 12.32
C GLY A 96 -0.84 -0.78 12.18
N TYR A 97 -0.03 -1.23 11.22
CA TYR A 97 1.25 -0.56 10.94
C TYR A 97 1.01 0.79 10.28
N LYS A 98 1.72 1.81 10.77
CA LYS A 98 1.54 3.18 10.30
C LYS A 98 2.52 3.54 9.20
N GLY A 99 2.05 4.35 8.26
CA GLY A 99 2.84 4.90 7.16
C GLY A 99 2.99 6.40 7.20
N TYR A 100 4.02 6.90 6.51
CA TYR A 100 4.29 8.32 6.32
C TYR A 100 4.92 8.57 4.95
N ASN A 101 4.53 9.64 4.26
CA ASN A 101 5.19 10.07 3.03
C ASN A 101 5.81 11.46 3.25
N LEU A 102 7.11 11.58 2.97
CA LEU A 102 7.78 12.89 2.92
C LEU A 102 7.30 13.69 1.71
N GLU A 103 7.21 14.98 1.86
CA GLU A 103 6.97 15.91 0.73
C GLU A 103 8.21 16.07 -0.15
N ASP A 104 9.39 15.81 0.42
CA ASP A 104 10.66 15.86 -0.29
C ASP A 104 10.67 14.96 -1.52
N ILE A 105 11.33 15.45 -2.59
CA ILE A 105 11.67 14.61 -3.75
C ILE A 105 12.78 13.65 -3.34
N LEU A 106 12.44 12.37 -3.26
CA LEU A 106 13.37 11.31 -2.86
C LEU A 106 13.96 10.55 -4.04
N LEU A 107 13.32 10.64 -5.21
CA LEU A 107 13.71 9.88 -6.39
C LEU A 107 13.38 10.62 -7.67
N ASN A 108 14.35 10.68 -8.58
CA ASN A 108 14.13 11.01 -9.98
C ASN A 108 13.98 9.71 -10.76
N MET A 109 12.82 9.48 -11.35
CA MET A 109 12.45 8.25 -12.04
C MET A 109 12.28 8.50 -13.53
N ARG A 110 12.99 7.73 -14.37
CA ARG A 110 12.74 7.77 -15.80
C ARG A 110 11.45 7.04 -16.12
N ALA A 111 10.45 7.77 -16.63
CA ALA A 111 9.15 7.25 -17.03
C ALA A 111 9.10 7.09 -18.56
N GLY A 112 9.45 5.91 -19.07
CA GLY A 112 9.37 5.64 -20.52
C GLY A 112 8.04 5.00 -20.93
N ASN A 113 7.68 5.15 -22.22
CA ASN A 113 6.44 4.61 -22.83
C ASN A 113 6.18 3.12 -22.57
N ASN A 114 7.23 2.32 -22.38
CA ASN A 114 7.13 0.89 -22.09
C ASN A 114 6.53 0.57 -20.71
N MET A 115 6.60 1.50 -19.75
CA MET A 115 6.02 1.30 -18.42
C MET A 115 4.49 1.29 -18.48
N TYR A 116 3.90 2.17 -19.27
CA TYR A 116 2.44 2.25 -19.45
C TYR A 116 1.89 1.07 -20.24
N LYS A 117 2.59 0.63 -21.30
CA LYS A 117 2.21 -0.55 -22.10
C LYS A 117 2.10 -1.83 -21.27
N ARG A 118 3.01 -2.05 -20.31
CA ARG A 118 2.97 -3.23 -19.42
C ARG A 118 1.73 -3.28 -18.53
N ARG A 119 1.15 -2.12 -18.19
CA ARG A 119 -0.03 -1.98 -17.31
C ARG A 119 -1.35 -1.97 -18.06
N ALA A 120 -1.34 -2.05 -19.40
CA ALA A 120 -2.54 -2.03 -20.25
C ALA A 120 -3.11 -3.43 -20.56
N GLY A 121 -2.53 -4.52 -20.02
CA GLY A 121 -2.91 -5.89 -20.37
C GLY A 121 -4.08 -6.45 -19.55
N PHE A 122 -4.80 -7.43 -20.12
CA PHE A 122 -5.92 -8.13 -19.47
C PHE A 122 -5.52 -8.77 -18.11
N LYS A 123 -4.30 -9.32 -18.00
CA LYS A 123 -3.76 -9.83 -16.71
C LYS A 123 -3.71 -8.76 -15.62
N TYR A 124 -3.39 -7.52 -15.98
CA TYR A 124 -3.39 -6.41 -15.04
C TYR A 124 -4.80 -6.07 -14.56
N VAL A 125 -5.78 -6.06 -15.47
CA VAL A 125 -7.20 -5.86 -15.14
C VAL A 125 -7.69 -6.94 -14.18
N LEU A 126 -7.38 -8.21 -14.43
CA LEU A 126 -7.71 -9.33 -13.53
C LEU A 126 -7.06 -9.18 -12.15
N SER A 127 -5.80 -8.72 -12.09
CA SER A 127 -5.14 -8.42 -10.80
C SER A 127 -5.84 -7.32 -10.04
N GLN A 128 -6.34 -6.27 -10.72
CA GLN A 128 -7.13 -5.21 -10.09
C GLN A 128 -8.46 -5.73 -9.53
N ILE A 129 -9.16 -6.60 -10.26
CA ILE A 129 -10.41 -7.22 -9.81
C ILE A 129 -10.16 -8.12 -8.60
N LYS A 130 -9.13 -8.98 -8.65
CA LYS A 130 -8.72 -9.85 -7.54
C LYS A 130 -8.33 -9.05 -6.29
N ARG A 131 -7.66 -7.92 -6.47
CA ARG A 131 -7.35 -6.98 -5.40
C ARG A 131 -8.63 -6.45 -4.75
N ASN A 132 -9.58 -5.96 -5.54
CA ASN A 132 -10.81 -5.37 -5.02
C ASN A 132 -11.62 -6.42 -4.23
N GLY A 133 -11.71 -7.67 -4.70
CA GLY A 133 -12.34 -8.76 -3.96
C GLY A 133 -11.67 -9.07 -2.63
N LYS A 134 -10.34 -9.15 -2.60
CA LYS A 134 -9.58 -9.32 -1.34
C LYS A 134 -9.73 -8.09 -0.41
N PHE A 135 -9.78 -6.88 -0.97
CA PHE A 135 -9.96 -5.65 -0.20
C PHE A 135 -11.30 -5.63 0.54
N ILE A 136 -12.37 -6.03 -0.14
CA ILE A 136 -13.70 -6.15 0.48
C ILE A 136 -13.65 -7.15 1.63
N ASN A 137 -13.05 -8.32 1.45
CA ASN A 137 -12.91 -9.33 2.50
C ASN A 137 -12.08 -8.82 3.68
N TYR A 138 -10.95 -8.15 3.46
CA TYR A 138 -10.14 -7.57 4.52
C TYR A 138 -10.87 -6.41 5.23
N PHE A 139 -11.58 -5.56 4.50
CA PHE A 139 -12.35 -4.46 5.08
C PHE A 139 -13.48 -4.97 5.97
N LEU A 140 -14.21 -5.97 5.52
CA LEU A 140 -15.24 -6.63 6.33
C LEU A 140 -14.62 -7.26 7.58
N LEU A 141 -13.52 -7.99 7.46
CA LEU A 141 -12.84 -8.60 8.60
C LEU A 141 -12.37 -7.56 9.63
N SER A 142 -11.78 -6.44 9.17
CA SER A 142 -11.36 -5.34 10.04
C SER A 142 -12.53 -4.65 10.73
N PHE A 143 -13.65 -4.46 10.01
CA PHE A 143 -14.88 -3.89 10.57
C PHE A 143 -15.44 -4.78 11.69
N PHE A 144 -15.45 -6.10 11.50
CA PHE A 144 -15.90 -7.06 12.51
C PHE A 144 -14.96 -7.14 13.72
N VAL A 145 -13.64 -7.05 13.52
CA VAL A 145 -12.66 -7.06 14.62
C VAL A 145 -12.67 -5.75 15.42
N SER A 146 -12.91 -4.60 14.78
CA SER A 146 -12.95 -3.29 15.47
C SER A 146 -14.25 -3.07 16.24
N ASN A 147 -15.33 -3.73 15.87
CA ASN A 147 -16.63 -3.65 16.53
C ASN A 147 -16.91 -4.91 17.37
N SER A 148 -15.95 -5.33 18.18
CA SER A 148 -15.98 -6.57 18.98
C SER A 148 -17.00 -6.54 20.15
N LEU A 149 -18.26 -6.21 19.89
CA LEU A 149 -19.39 -6.48 20.77
C LEU A 149 -20.44 -7.38 20.10
N PHE A 150 -20.22 -7.83 18.85
CA PHE A 150 -21.08 -8.81 18.19
C PHE A 150 -20.22 -9.87 17.49
N ILE A 151 -20.15 -11.06 18.07
CA ILE A 151 -19.51 -12.23 17.44
C ILE A 151 -20.51 -12.80 16.43
N PHE A 152 -20.33 -12.48 15.13
CA PHE A 152 -20.99 -13.21 14.06
C PHE A 152 -20.20 -14.45 13.71
N HIS A 153 -20.76 -15.62 13.98
CA HIS A 153 -20.21 -16.88 13.50
C HIS A 153 -20.77 -17.15 12.09
N ILE A 154 -19.90 -17.01 11.06
CA ILE A 154 -20.25 -17.41 9.70
C ILE A 154 -19.80 -18.87 9.56
N SER A 155 -20.75 -19.79 9.58
CA SER A 155 -20.50 -21.19 9.24
C SER A 155 -20.80 -21.40 7.76
N ILE A 156 -19.79 -21.85 6.99
CA ILE A 156 -19.97 -22.22 5.58
C ILE A 156 -20.26 -23.73 5.56
N SER A 157 -21.51 -24.08 5.33
CA SER A 157 -21.89 -25.45 5.03
C SER A 157 -21.93 -25.67 3.51
N LYS A 158 -21.78 -26.92 3.07
CA LYS A 158 -21.85 -27.32 1.64
C LYS A 158 -23.20 -27.00 0.96
N SER A 159 -24.21 -26.54 1.71
CA SER A 159 -25.59 -26.32 1.22
C SER A 159 -26.06 -24.86 1.29
N GLY A 160 -25.20 -23.88 1.65
CA GLY A 160 -25.58 -22.45 1.69
C GLY A 160 -25.11 -21.73 2.96
N TYR A 161 -25.35 -20.41 2.97
CA TYR A 161 -24.99 -19.54 4.10
C TYR A 161 -26.09 -19.60 5.17
N SER A 162 -25.75 -19.90 6.41
CA SER A 162 -26.63 -19.68 7.55
C SER A 162 -26.09 -18.59 8.47
N PHE A 163 -26.97 -17.72 8.95
CA PHE A 163 -26.64 -16.63 9.87
C PHE A 163 -27.23 -16.94 11.24
N SER A 164 -26.43 -16.92 12.29
CA SER A 164 -26.91 -16.96 13.66
C SER A 164 -26.33 -15.82 14.49
N ILE A 165 -27.16 -15.18 15.28
CA ILE A 165 -26.77 -14.16 16.26
C ILE A 165 -26.70 -14.86 17.61
N ILE A 166 -25.55 -14.80 18.25
CA ILE A 166 -25.38 -15.24 19.64
C ILE A 166 -25.32 -13.98 20.50
N ASN A 167 -26.32 -13.82 21.39
CA ASN A 167 -26.35 -12.77 22.42
C ASN A 167 -25.37 -13.09 23.54
#